data_374354e55794bf5ff318fe76ed97e316
#
_entry.id   374354e55794bf5ff318fe76ed97e316
#
_cell.length_a   1.000
_cell.length_b   1.000
_cell.length_c   1.000
_cell.angle_alpha   90.00
_cell.angle_beta   90.00
_cell.angle_gamma   90.00
#
_symmetry.space_group_name_H-M   'P 1'
#
loop_
_entity.id
_entity.type
_entity.pdbx_description
1 polymer ?
#
loop_
_entity_poly.entity_id
_entity_poly.type
_entity_poly.pdbx_seq_one_letter_code
_entity_poly.pdbx_strand_id
1 'polypeptide(L)'
;MPFAMNLLSMMKSRLQMNTEAHHRRNIGNIKKRSTHRNLIINEKNRKKRVAMRLAFYMRRIMGKFIYFTSAEKRQANEVDLPSFLRDRGEKLIMAGREYRLASDHSITVRGAKWYDHATRRGGGAVGFVMAFYDKTYPEAVTMLLGRDGQGIIPIVKKEPESREPKPFTLPDAYLNMRRLYAYLTTHRRIDRDVVTEFVREKLLYEDALHHNCVFVGMDEHGVSKHAHLRSTSSRGKVFRINVEGSEAKHSFHKDGTDCSLYVFEAPIDLLSHITLYPTGWLEHSYVACCGTSVQPVLERLRQNPKLNMVYLCLDNDEAGEDACESMTEVLADMDVDVERLRPQGKDWNDDLCAKRGGHG
;
A
#
# COMPACT_ATOMS: atom_id res chain seq x y z
N MET A 1 11.60 24.49 -11.30
CA MET A 1 13.05 24.21 -11.26
C MET A 1 13.76 24.58 -9.95
N PRO A 2 13.35 25.58 -9.12
CA PRO A 2 14.07 25.87 -7.86
C PRO A 2 13.79 24.88 -6.71
N PHE A 3 12.65 24.19 -6.70
CA PHE A 3 12.24 23.31 -5.59
C PHE A 3 13.06 22.00 -5.51
N ALA A 4 13.40 21.41 -6.65
CA ALA A 4 14.20 20.19 -6.72
C ALA A 4 15.67 20.40 -6.31
N MET A 5 16.21 21.58 -6.58
CA MET A 5 17.59 21.94 -6.17
C MET A 5 17.72 22.17 -4.65
N ASN A 6 16.66 22.69 -4.02
CA ASN A 6 16.66 22.87 -2.57
C ASN A 6 16.56 21.55 -1.80
N LEU A 7 15.77 20.59 -2.32
CA LEU A 7 15.64 19.26 -1.71
C LEU A 7 16.99 18.49 -1.79
N LEU A 8 17.66 18.57 -2.93
CA LEU A 8 18.97 17.93 -3.14
C LEU A 8 20.06 18.52 -2.24
N SER A 9 20.00 19.83 -1.98
CA SER A 9 20.93 20.52 -1.07
C SER A 9 20.69 20.14 0.38
N MET A 10 19.43 20.05 0.81
CA MET A 10 19.07 19.61 2.17
C MET A 10 19.40 18.14 2.43
N MET A 11 19.25 17.26 1.43
CA MET A 11 19.64 15.85 1.55
C MET A 11 21.16 15.69 1.62
N LYS A 12 21.95 16.48 0.88
CA LYS A 12 23.41 16.44 0.96
C LYS A 12 23.93 16.89 2.33
N SER A 13 23.40 17.96 2.92
CA SER A 13 23.80 18.42 4.25
C SER A 13 23.40 17.48 5.38
N ARG A 14 22.23 16.80 5.30
CA ARG A 14 21.85 15.75 6.26
C ARG A 14 22.73 14.50 6.15
N LEU A 15 23.10 14.07 4.94
CA LEU A 15 24.06 12.97 4.77
C LEU A 15 25.45 13.28 5.38
N GLN A 16 25.87 14.53 5.30
CA GLN A 16 27.17 14.94 5.83
C GLN A 16 27.18 15.02 7.37
N MET A 17 26.11 15.48 7.99
CA MET A 17 25.99 15.53 9.46
C MET A 17 25.86 14.14 10.12
N ASN A 18 25.15 13.19 9.49
CA ASN A 18 25.04 11.81 10.00
C ASN A 18 26.35 11.01 9.91
N THR A 19 27.21 11.31 8.92
CA THR A 19 28.53 10.67 8.79
C THR A 19 29.46 11.11 9.93
N GLU A 20 29.36 12.33 10.39
CA GLU A 20 30.21 12.86 11.47
C GLU A 20 29.75 12.43 12.88
N ALA A 21 28.45 12.27 13.11
CA ALA A 21 27.90 11.81 14.39
C ALA A 21 28.20 10.32 14.68
N HIS A 22 28.24 9.48 13.65
CA HIS A 22 28.62 8.07 13.79
C HIS A 22 30.11 7.86 14.02
N HIS A 23 30.96 8.79 13.59
CA HIS A 23 32.42 8.69 13.75
C HIS A 23 32.89 8.96 15.19
N ARG A 24 32.10 9.63 16.03
CA ARG A 24 32.47 10.00 17.42
C ARG A 24 32.09 8.98 18.47
N ARG A 25 31.30 7.92 18.18
CA ARG A 25 30.84 6.95 19.21
C ARG A 25 31.55 5.60 19.23
N ASN A 26 32.52 5.33 18.35
CA ASN A 26 33.20 4.03 18.32
C ASN A 26 34.73 4.13 18.31
N ILE A 27 35.33 4.84 19.28
CA ILE A 27 36.78 4.73 19.60
C ILE A 27 36.92 3.92 20.89
N GLY A 28 37.04 2.61 20.72
CA GLY A 28 37.40 1.69 21.78
C GLY A 28 37.62 0.28 21.25
N ASN A 29 38.88 -0.03 20.94
CA ASN A 29 39.48 -1.38 20.77
C ASN A 29 38.73 -2.43 19.98
N ILE A 30 39.29 -2.83 18.81
CA ILE A 30 39.66 -4.22 18.47
C ILE A 30 40.15 -4.33 17.01
N LYS A 31 41.36 -4.92 16.86
CA LYS A 31 42.00 -5.51 15.66
C LYS A 31 41.71 -4.93 14.26
N LYS A 32 42.47 -3.94 13.88
CA LYS A 32 42.54 -3.32 12.58
C LYS A 32 43.32 -4.20 11.57
N ARG A 33 42.60 -4.91 10.65
CA ARG A 33 43.08 -5.14 9.25
C ARG A 33 42.08 -5.82 8.33
N SER A 34 41.10 -6.60 8.80
CA SER A 34 40.06 -7.22 7.96
C SER A 34 38.78 -6.38 7.79
N THR A 35 38.49 -5.51 8.73
CA THR A 35 37.27 -4.68 8.79
C THR A 35 37.25 -3.54 7.76
N HIS A 36 38.41 -2.98 7.43
CA HIS A 36 38.48 -1.83 6.50
C HIS A 36 38.14 -2.20 5.06
N ARG A 37 38.52 -3.41 4.61
CA ARG A 37 38.21 -3.91 3.27
C ARG A 37 36.71 -4.24 3.10
N ASN A 38 36.09 -4.79 4.15
CA ASN A 38 34.67 -5.11 4.16
C ASN A 38 33.79 -3.85 4.27
N LEU A 39 34.23 -2.82 4.98
CA LEU A 39 33.56 -1.52 5.06
C LEU A 39 33.56 -0.80 3.69
N ILE A 40 34.70 -0.82 2.97
CA ILE A 40 34.81 -0.21 1.64
C ILE A 40 33.94 -0.95 0.60
N ILE A 41 33.88 -2.28 0.67
CA ILE A 41 33.03 -3.09 -0.21
C ILE A 41 31.56 -2.83 0.08
N ASN A 42 31.17 -2.76 1.35
CA ASN A 42 29.80 -2.44 1.77
C ASN A 42 29.40 -1.02 1.36
N GLU A 43 30.30 -0.05 1.49
CA GLU A 43 30.03 1.33 1.10
C GLU A 43 29.92 1.50 -0.43
N LYS A 44 30.77 0.80 -1.22
CA LYS A 44 30.63 0.73 -2.69
C LYS A 44 29.34 0.06 -3.11
N ASN A 45 28.95 -1.02 -2.46
CA ASN A 45 27.69 -1.72 -2.73
C ASN A 45 26.47 -0.88 -2.33
N ARG A 46 26.56 -0.14 -1.22
CA ARG A 46 25.53 0.82 -0.76
C ARG A 46 25.38 1.97 -1.77
N LYS A 47 26.50 2.57 -2.23
CA LYS A 47 26.47 3.63 -3.25
C LYS A 47 25.91 3.14 -4.58
N LYS A 48 26.24 1.90 -5.00
CA LYS A 48 25.69 1.28 -6.21
C LYS A 48 24.20 0.99 -6.10
N ARG A 49 23.71 0.51 -4.94
CA ARG A 49 22.28 0.34 -4.66
C ARG A 49 21.53 1.67 -4.65
N VAL A 50 22.09 2.70 -4.03
CA VAL A 50 21.52 4.06 -4.02
C VAL A 50 21.43 4.63 -5.44
N ALA A 51 22.48 4.49 -6.24
CA ALA A 51 22.49 4.96 -7.64
C ALA A 51 21.47 4.20 -8.51
N MET A 52 21.36 2.88 -8.34
CA MET A 52 20.35 2.08 -9.05
C MET A 52 18.92 2.44 -8.60
N ARG A 53 18.70 2.65 -7.30
CA ARG A 53 17.40 3.08 -6.75
C ARG A 53 17.05 4.49 -7.21
N LEU A 54 18.00 5.43 -7.23
CA LEU A 54 17.77 6.78 -7.74
C LEU A 54 17.45 6.77 -9.23
N ALA A 55 18.14 5.95 -10.04
CA ALA A 55 17.84 5.78 -11.44
C ALA A 55 16.46 5.14 -11.68
N PHE A 56 16.07 4.17 -10.83
CA PHE A 56 14.73 3.57 -10.86
C PHE A 56 13.65 4.58 -10.46
N TYR A 57 13.89 5.38 -9.40
CA TYR A 57 12.99 6.41 -8.93
C TYR A 57 12.84 7.57 -9.95
N MET A 58 13.95 8.02 -10.54
CA MET A 58 13.95 9.02 -11.62
C MET A 58 13.24 8.49 -12.88
N ARG A 59 13.40 7.23 -13.20
CA ARG A 59 12.68 6.57 -14.30
C ARG A 59 11.18 6.47 -14.03
N ARG A 60 10.78 6.28 -12.76
CA ARG A 60 9.38 6.22 -12.29
C ARG A 60 8.74 7.61 -12.25
N ILE A 61 9.50 8.67 -11.90
CA ILE A 61 9.01 10.06 -11.87
C ILE A 61 8.97 10.68 -13.28
N MET A 62 9.94 10.33 -14.15
CA MET A 62 10.02 10.83 -15.52
C MET A 62 9.30 9.93 -16.52
N GLY A 63 8.91 8.71 -16.12
CA GLY A 63 8.06 7.83 -16.91
C GLY A 63 6.66 8.44 -17.05
N LYS A 64 6.26 8.70 -18.29
CA LYS A 64 4.86 9.10 -18.58
C LYS A 64 3.93 8.10 -17.93
N PHE A 65 3.07 8.56 -17.04
CA PHE A 65 2.08 7.71 -16.40
C PHE A 65 1.14 7.17 -17.49
N ILE A 66 1.23 5.87 -17.77
CA ILE A 66 0.39 5.22 -18.78
C ILE A 66 -0.91 4.82 -18.08
N TYR A 67 -2.00 5.48 -18.44
CA TYR A 67 -3.32 5.12 -17.95
C TYR A 67 -3.94 4.08 -18.88
N PHE A 68 -4.40 2.96 -18.33
CA PHE A 68 -5.17 1.95 -19.03
C PHE A 68 -6.62 1.98 -18.57
N THR A 69 -7.54 1.95 -19.52
CA THR A 69 -8.97 1.79 -19.25
C THR A 69 -9.26 0.41 -18.65
N SER A 70 -10.39 0.27 -17.96
CA SER A 70 -10.82 -1.04 -17.44
C SER A 70 -11.00 -2.09 -18.54
N ALA A 71 -11.35 -1.66 -19.76
CA ALA A 71 -11.46 -2.54 -20.92
C ALA A 71 -10.08 -3.04 -21.37
N GLU A 72 -9.06 -2.17 -21.45
CA GLU A 72 -7.70 -2.54 -21.83
C GLU A 72 -7.04 -3.47 -20.79
N LYS A 73 -7.25 -3.21 -19.50
CA LYS A 73 -6.77 -4.09 -18.42
C LYS A 73 -7.40 -5.48 -18.53
N ARG A 74 -8.69 -5.56 -18.83
CA ARG A 74 -9.39 -6.83 -19.04
C ARG A 74 -8.88 -7.54 -20.27
N GLN A 75 -8.79 -6.84 -21.42
CA GLN A 75 -8.27 -7.37 -22.67
C GLN A 75 -6.85 -7.93 -22.50
N ALA A 76 -5.96 -7.22 -21.81
CA ALA A 76 -4.62 -7.72 -21.51
C ALA A 76 -4.63 -8.99 -20.63
N ASN A 77 -5.51 -9.06 -19.64
CA ASN A 77 -5.64 -10.25 -18.78
C ASN A 77 -6.32 -11.45 -19.46
N GLU A 78 -7.03 -11.24 -20.57
CA GLU A 78 -7.72 -12.28 -21.35
C GLU A 78 -6.88 -12.78 -22.54
N VAL A 79 -5.66 -12.27 -22.75
CA VAL A 79 -4.75 -12.71 -23.82
C VAL A 79 -4.44 -14.20 -23.67
N ASP A 80 -4.54 -14.93 -24.79
CA ASP A 80 -4.19 -16.35 -24.84
C ASP A 80 -2.68 -16.52 -24.73
N LEU A 81 -2.21 -16.96 -23.55
CA LEU A 81 -0.79 -17.14 -23.25
C LEU A 81 -0.08 -18.10 -24.20
N PRO A 82 -0.65 -19.26 -24.58
CA PRO A 82 -0.01 -20.13 -25.57
C PRO A 82 0.30 -19.44 -26.90
N SER A 83 -0.63 -18.66 -27.43
CA SER A 83 -0.42 -17.90 -28.68
C SER A 83 0.62 -16.80 -28.50
N PHE A 84 0.46 -16.00 -27.44
CA PHE A 84 1.41 -14.94 -27.07
C PHE A 84 2.85 -15.45 -26.94
N LEU A 85 3.06 -16.59 -26.30
CA LEU A 85 4.37 -17.19 -26.08
C LEU A 85 4.99 -17.72 -27.39
N ARG A 86 4.19 -18.36 -28.26
CA ARG A 86 4.65 -18.81 -29.57
C ARG A 86 5.07 -17.66 -30.46
N ASP A 87 4.33 -16.57 -30.46
CA ASP A 87 4.66 -15.36 -31.25
C ASP A 87 5.98 -14.74 -30.81
N ARG A 88 6.41 -15.02 -29.58
CA ARG A 88 7.71 -14.59 -29.01
C ARG A 88 8.79 -15.65 -29.06
N GLY A 89 8.53 -16.74 -29.77
CA GLY A 89 9.53 -17.79 -30.01
C GLY A 89 9.68 -18.79 -28.87
N GLU A 90 8.81 -18.75 -27.84
CA GLU A 90 8.79 -19.74 -26.78
C GLU A 90 8.28 -21.08 -27.31
N LYS A 91 9.02 -22.15 -27.01
CA LYS A 91 8.61 -23.51 -27.37
C LYS A 91 7.68 -24.07 -26.29
N LEU A 92 6.49 -24.51 -26.72
CA LEU A 92 5.52 -25.10 -25.85
C LEU A 92 5.34 -26.60 -26.13
N ILE A 93 5.30 -27.38 -25.06
CA ILE A 93 5.08 -28.83 -25.09
C ILE A 93 3.65 -29.11 -24.65
N MET A 94 2.88 -29.82 -25.46
CA MET A 94 1.51 -30.21 -25.08
C MET A 94 1.55 -31.23 -23.93
N ALA A 95 0.79 -30.95 -22.87
CA ALA A 95 0.62 -31.79 -21.71
C ALA A 95 -0.88 -31.98 -21.40
N GLY A 96 -1.52 -32.84 -22.12
CA GLY A 96 -2.98 -33.03 -22.02
C GLY A 96 -3.77 -31.83 -22.56
N ARG A 97 -4.45 -31.12 -21.67
CA ARG A 97 -5.26 -29.91 -22.03
C ARG A 97 -4.49 -28.58 -21.80
N GLU A 98 -3.24 -28.68 -21.42
CA GLU A 98 -2.39 -27.52 -21.08
C GLU A 98 -1.09 -27.59 -21.88
N TYR A 99 -0.35 -26.48 -21.90
CA TYR A 99 0.98 -26.43 -22.48
C TYR A 99 1.99 -26.20 -21.37
N ARG A 100 3.16 -26.85 -21.46
CA ARG A 100 4.34 -26.59 -20.63
C ARG A 100 5.35 -25.78 -21.40
N LEU A 101 6.05 -24.87 -20.74
CA LEU A 101 7.20 -24.22 -21.35
C LEU A 101 8.32 -25.24 -21.53
N ALA A 102 8.98 -25.23 -22.71
CA ALA A 102 10.16 -26.09 -22.93
C ALA A 102 11.38 -25.59 -22.15
N SER A 103 11.43 -24.30 -21.88
CA SER A 103 12.46 -23.64 -21.06
C SER A 103 12.34 -23.96 -19.58
N ASP A 104 11.10 -24.18 -19.08
CA ASP A 104 10.81 -24.52 -17.69
C ASP A 104 9.55 -25.42 -17.60
N HIS A 105 9.78 -26.72 -17.40
CA HIS A 105 8.70 -27.72 -17.36
C HIS A 105 7.79 -27.60 -16.11
N SER A 106 8.17 -26.79 -15.12
CA SER A 106 7.33 -26.56 -13.94
C SER A 106 6.17 -25.61 -14.27
N ILE A 107 6.28 -24.85 -15.36
CA ILE A 107 5.29 -23.83 -15.73
C ILE A 107 4.30 -24.41 -16.74
N THR A 108 3.02 -24.36 -16.40
CA THR A 108 1.91 -24.70 -17.29
C THR A 108 1.12 -23.47 -17.68
N VAL A 109 0.62 -23.41 -18.92
CA VAL A 109 -0.23 -22.34 -19.44
C VAL A 109 -1.45 -22.92 -20.15
N ARG A 110 -2.61 -22.28 -19.94
CA ARG A 110 -3.88 -22.65 -20.58
C ARG A 110 -4.77 -21.43 -20.75
N GLY A 111 -5.07 -21.04 -21.99
CA GLY A 111 -5.79 -19.80 -22.27
C GLY A 111 -5.04 -18.64 -21.64
N ALA A 112 -5.70 -17.78 -20.89
CA ALA A 112 -5.11 -16.65 -20.20
C ALA A 112 -4.53 -16.97 -18.81
N LYS A 113 -4.45 -18.25 -18.44
CA LYS A 113 -3.98 -18.68 -17.10
C LYS A 113 -2.66 -19.41 -17.18
N TRP A 114 -1.85 -19.23 -16.11
CA TRP A 114 -0.62 -19.98 -15.90
C TRP A 114 -0.54 -20.52 -14.48
N TYR A 115 0.28 -21.55 -14.30
CA TYR A 115 0.59 -22.10 -12.99
C TYR A 115 2.03 -22.64 -12.98
N ASP A 116 2.77 -22.29 -11.95
CA ASP A 116 4.11 -22.82 -11.66
C ASP A 116 4.01 -23.86 -10.55
N HIS A 117 4.26 -25.11 -10.89
CA HIS A 117 4.19 -26.26 -9.96
C HIS A 117 5.33 -26.28 -8.94
N ALA A 118 6.47 -25.63 -9.23
CA ALA A 118 7.61 -25.57 -8.34
C ALA A 118 7.36 -24.59 -7.18
N THR A 119 6.86 -23.40 -7.50
CA THR A 119 6.57 -22.35 -6.50
C THR A 119 5.13 -22.35 -6.00
N ARG A 120 4.24 -23.15 -6.62
CA ARG A 120 2.80 -23.20 -6.37
C ARG A 120 2.11 -21.85 -6.59
N ARG A 121 2.62 -21.03 -7.53
CA ARG A 121 2.05 -19.73 -7.91
C ARG A 121 1.37 -19.82 -9.26
N GLY A 122 0.37 -18.98 -9.46
CA GLY A 122 -0.34 -18.89 -10.73
C GLY A 122 -1.10 -17.58 -10.87
N GLY A 123 -1.65 -17.32 -12.06
CA GLY A 123 -2.33 -16.06 -12.28
C GLY A 123 -2.88 -15.90 -13.70
N GLY A 124 -3.21 -14.65 -14.05
CA GLY A 124 -3.61 -14.23 -15.39
C GLY A 124 -2.40 -13.83 -16.26
N ALA A 125 -2.68 -13.45 -17.52
CA ALA A 125 -1.65 -13.12 -18.50
C ALA A 125 -0.75 -11.95 -18.09
N VAL A 126 -1.30 -10.91 -17.46
CA VAL A 126 -0.51 -9.77 -16.95
C VAL A 126 0.47 -10.24 -15.88
N GLY A 127 0.00 -11.05 -14.90
CA GLY A 127 0.86 -11.61 -13.86
C GLY A 127 1.97 -12.50 -14.42
N PHE A 128 1.71 -13.25 -15.51
CA PHE A 128 2.73 -14.03 -16.21
C PHE A 128 3.86 -13.14 -16.74
N VAL A 129 3.50 -12.08 -17.46
CA VAL A 129 4.50 -11.18 -18.06
C VAL A 129 5.32 -10.45 -16.97
N MET A 130 4.68 -10.06 -15.87
CA MET A 130 5.38 -9.46 -14.74
C MET A 130 6.39 -10.42 -14.11
N ALA A 131 5.98 -11.69 -13.90
CA ALA A 131 6.79 -12.69 -13.21
C ALA A 131 7.97 -13.22 -14.05
N PHE A 132 7.78 -13.42 -15.36
CA PHE A 132 8.74 -14.13 -16.20
C PHE A 132 9.48 -13.25 -17.22
N TYR A 133 9.00 -12.02 -17.45
CA TYR A 133 9.66 -11.06 -18.35
C TYR A 133 10.22 -9.83 -17.61
N ASP A 134 10.20 -9.84 -16.26
CA ASP A 134 10.68 -8.74 -15.40
C ASP A 134 10.10 -7.39 -15.82
N LYS A 135 8.78 -7.34 -16.02
CA LYS A 135 8.06 -6.15 -16.48
C LYS A 135 7.23 -5.55 -15.37
N THR A 136 7.21 -4.23 -15.31
CA THR A 136 6.22 -3.50 -14.48
C THR A 136 4.81 -3.71 -15.03
N TYR A 137 3.79 -3.50 -14.21
CA TYR A 137 2.40 -3.65 -14.62
C TYR A 137 2.06 -2.85 -15.91
N PRO A 138 2.44 -1.57 -16.08
CA PRO A 138 2.20 -0.85 -17.32
C PRO A 138 2.91 -1.44 -18.53
N GLU A 139 4.15 -1.90 -18.37
CA GLU A 139 4.90 -2.55 -19.45
C GLU A 139 4.28 -3.90 -19.83
N ALA A 140 3.82 -4.68 -18.85
CA ALA A 140 3.15 -5.96 -19.08
C ALA A 140 1.84 -5.79 -19.85
N VAL A 141 1.01 -4.83 -19.45
CA VAL A 141 -0.24 -4.50 -20.16
C VAL A 141 0.06 -4.02 -21.60
N THR A 142 1.05 -3.14 -21.78
CA THR A 142 1.47 -2.64 -23.10
C THR A 142 1.93 -3.78 -24.01
N MET A 143 2.71 -4.71 -23.45
CA MET A 143 3.26 -5.86 -24.14
C MET A 143 2.18 -6.84 -24.60
N LEU A 144 1.20 -7.13 -23.73
CA LEU A 144 0.09 -8.02 -24.04
C LEU A 144 -0.90 -7.42 -25.04
N LEU A 145 -1.02 -6.10 -25.08
CA LEU A 145 -1.83 -5.40 -26.09
C LEU A 145 -1.14 -5.24 -27.44
N GLY A 146 0.08 -5.82 -27.61
CA GLY A 146 0.83 -5.75 -28.88
C GLY A 146 1.41 -4.36 -29.18
N ARG A 147 1.57 -3.51 -28.17
CA ARG A 147 2.05 -2.12 -28.32
C ARG A 147 3.55 -1.95 -28.03
N ASP A 148 4.27 -3.04 -27.82
CA ASP A 148 5.67 -3.06 -27.39
C ASP A 148 6.70 -2.93 -28.55
N GLY A 149 6.27 -2.78 -29.77
CA GLY A 149 7.15 -2.54 -30.92
C GLY A 149 6.81 -1.27 -31.71
N GLN A 150 5.73 -0.63 -31.40
CA GLN A 150 5.39 0.70 -31.91
C GLN A 150 5.78 1.69 -30.82
N GLY A 151 6.74 2.58 -31.14
CA GLY A 151 7.13 3.64 -30.24
C GLY A 151 5.89 4.22 -29.58
N ILE A 152 5.96 4.45 -28.25
CA ILE A 152 4.85 4.93 -27.42
C ILE A 152 4.14 6.02 -28.23
N ILE A 153 3.07 5.63 -28.96
CA ILE A 153 2.13 6.63 -29.45
C ILE A 153 1.53 7.16 -28.14
N PRO A 154 1.81 8.41 -27.76
CA PRO A 154 1.10 8.98 -26.65
C PRO A 154 -0.35 8.79 -27.05
N ILE A 155 -1.11 7.98 -26.30
CA ILE A 155 -2.54 8.05 -26.38
C ILE A 155 -2.80 9.51 -26.11
N VAL A 156 -3.06 10.26 -27.19
CA VAL A 156 -3.70 11.54 -27.06
C VAL A 156 -4.86 11.17 -26.17
N LYS A 157 -4.80 11.62 -24.90
CA LYS A 157 -5.98 11.65 -24.10
C LYS A 157 -7.07 12.13 -25.08
N LYS A 158 -7.98 11.26 -25.54
CA LYS A 158 -9.34 11.71 -25.50
C LYS A 158 -9.48 12.07 -24.05
N GLU A 159 -9.36 13.34 -23.74
CA GLU A 159 -9.75 13.82 -22.43
C GLU A 159 -10.98 13.02 -22.11
N PRO A 160 -11.03 12.24 -21.04
CA PRO A 160 -12.27 11.74 -20.57
C PRO A 160 -13.09 13.01 -20.57
N GLU A 161 -14.22 13.03 -21.33
CA GLU A 161 -15.15 14.15 -21.33
C GLU A 161 -15.06 14.66 -19.92
N SER A 162 -14.52 15.86 -19.73
CA SER A 162 -14.07 16.32 -18.44
C SER A 162 -15.29 16.33 -17.56
N ARG A 163 -15.55 15.18 -16.94
CA ARG A 163 -16.32 15.18 -15.72
C ARG A 163 -15.38 15.90 -14.79
N GLU A 164 -15.64 17.19 -14.62
CA GLU A 164 -15.00 17.98 -13.57
C GLU A 164 -14.98 17.06 -12.35
N PRO A 165 -13.80 16.84 -11.72
CA PRO A 165 -13.72 16.00 -10.55
C PRO A 165 -14.82 16.46 -9.63
N LYS A 166 -15.81 15.63 -9.37
CA LYS A 166 -16.91 16.02 -8.48
C LYS A 166 -16.28 16.49 -7.19
N PRO A 167 -16.64 17.66 -6.70
CA PRO A 167 -16.07 18.17 -5.48
C PRO A 167 -16.34 17.16 -4.36
N PHE A 168 -15.34 16.89 -3.54
CA PHE A 168 -15.49 16.05 -2.37
C PHE A 168 -16.56 16.66 -1.45
N THR A 169 -17.53 15.85 -1.10
CA THR A 169 -18.60 16.25 -0.16
C THR A 169 -18.82 15.11 0.83
N LEU A 170 -18.75 15.43 2.12
CA LEU A 170 -19.10 14.46 3.16
C LEU A 170 -20.58 14.09 3.07
N PRO A 171 -20.93 12.80 3.25
CA PRO A 171 -22.31 12.41 3.50
C PRO A 171 -22.91 13.10 4.71
N ASP A 172 -24.18 13.49 4.65
CA ASP A 172 -24.87 14.10 5.79
C ASP A 172 -24.88 13.17 6.99
N ALA A 173 -24.65 13.74 8.18
CA ALA A 173 -24.65 12.99 9.41
C ALA A 173 -26.08 12.72 9.90
N TYR A 174 -26.34 11.49 10.36
CA TYR A 174 -27.61 11.15 11.02
C TYR A 174 -27.70 11.76 12.43
N LEU A 175 -28.92 11.98 12.91
CA LEU A 175 -29.16 12.61 14.21
C LEU A 175 -28.62 11.82 15.43
N ASN A 176 -28.45 10.52 15.27
CA ASN A 176 -27.88 9.66 16.32
C ASN A 176 -26.97 8.59 15.70
N MET A 177 -26.13 7.95 16.52
CA MET A 177 -25.13 6.99 16.10
C MET A 177 -25.47 5.54 16.50
N ARG A 178 -26.77 5.20 16.64
CA ARG A 178 -27.19 3.91 17.22
C ARG A 178 -26.74 2.70 16.41
N ARG A 179 -26.88 2.74 15.09
CA ARG A 179 -26.47 1.62 14.23
C ARG A 179 -24.97 1.50 14.14
N LEU A 180 -24.28 2.63 14.07
CA LEU A 180 -22.83 2.69 14.12
C LEU A 180 -22.32 2.02 15.40
N TYR A 181 -22.80 2.44 16.59
CA TYR A 181 -22.38 1.83 17.84
C TYR A 181 -22.72 0.35 17.90
N ALA A 182 -23.96 -0.05 17.55
CA ALA A 182 -24.36 -1.45 17.52
C ALA A 182 -23.45 -2.28 16.60
N TYR A 183 -23.14 -1.77 15.41
CA TYR A 183 -22.25 -2.45 14.47
C TYR A 183 -20.84 -2.59 15.01
N LEU A 184 -20.23 -1.49 15.45
CA LEU A 184 -18.83 -1.50 15.87
C LEU A 184 -18.63 -2.23 17.20
N THR A 185 -19.52 -2.04 18.20
CA THR A 185 -19.32 -2.62 19.53
C THR A 185 -19.84 -4.05 19.64
N THR A 186 -20.98 -4.36 19.03
CA THR A 186 -21.58 -5.69 19.14
C THR A 186 -21.11 -6.63 18.04
N HIS A 187 -21.11 -6.16 16.80
CA HIS A 187 -20.78 -7.03 15.66
C HIS A 187 -19.26 -7.11 15.42
N ARG A 188 -18.55 -5.98 15.58
CA ARG A 188 -17.08 -5.90 15.42
C ARG A 188 -16.30 -6.01 16.72
N ARG A 189 -16.98 -6.08 17.86
CA ARG A 189 -16.38 -6.23 19.19
C ARG A 189 -15.41 -5.11 19.59
N ILE A 190 -15.42 -3.98 18.89
CA ILE A 190 -14.58 -2.82 19.19
C ILE A 190 -15.04 -2.20 20.51
N ASP A 191 -14.10 -1.73 21.31
CA ASP A 191 -14.39 -1.10 22.58
C ASP A 191 -15.20 0.19 22.40
N ARG A 192 -16.20 0.38 23.29
CA ARG A 192 -17.11 1.53 23.22
C ARG A 192 -16.39 2.85 23.41
N ASP A 193 -15.39 2.89 24.31
CA ASP A 193 -14.66 4.12 24.60
C ASP A 193 -13.78 4.51 23.42
N VAL A 194 -13.18 3.54 22.71
CA VAL A 194 -12.46 3.78 21.46
C VAL A 194 -13.39 4.39 20.41
N VAL A 195 -14.57 3.78 20.18
CA VAL A 195 -15.56 4.32 19.23
C VAL A 195 -15.97 5.74 19.61
N THR A 196 -16.23 5.97 20.91
CA THR A 196 -16.69 7.27 21.44
C THR A 196 -15.65 8.37 21.22
N GLU A 197 -14.36 8.05 21.38
CA GLU A 197 -13.28 9.01 21.14
C GLU A 197 -13.25 9.49 19.68
N PHE A 198 -13.31 8.56 18.71
CA PHE A 198 -13.33 8.94 17.29
C PHE A 198 -14.61 9.68 16.89
N VAL A 199 -15.75 9.36 17.50
CA VAL A 199 -17.01 10.11 17.30
C VAL A 199 -16.89 11.52 17.87
N ARG A 200 -16.32 11.69 19.07
CA ARG A 200 -16.10 12.98 19.72
C ARG A 200 -15.19 13.89 18.88
N GLU A 201 -14.16 13.33 18.28
CA GLU A 201 -13.23 14.04 17.38
C GLU A 201 -13.81 14.28 15.97
N LYS A 202 -15.05 13.86 15.72
CA LYS A 202 -15.72 13.97 14.39
C LYS A 202 -15.00 13.22 13.28
N LEU A 203 -14.18 12.24 13.63
CA LEU A 203 -13.52 11.34 12.70
C LEU A 203 -14.39 10.16 12.29
N LEU A 204 -15.49 9.93 13.02
CA LEU A 204 -16.41 8.80 12.81
C LEU A 204 -17.85 9.23 13.08
N TYR A 205 -18.75 8.94 12.14
CA TYR A 205 -20.17 9.20 12.32
C TYR A 205 -21.03 8.24 11.47
N GLU A 206 -22.37 8.25 11.70
CA GLU A 206 -23.38 7.50 10.95
C GLU A 206 -23.99 8.37 9.86
N ASP A 207 -24.01 7.93 8.59
CA ASP A 207 -24.63 8.70 7.51
C ASP A 207 -26.16 8.67 7.61
N ALA A 208 -26.80 9.79 7.17
CA ALA A 208 -28.24 9.96 7.26
C ALA A 208 -29.02 9.08 6.29
N LEU A 209 -28.45 8.73 5.14
CA LEU A 209 -29.18 8.09 4.05
C LEU A 209 -29.25 6.57 4.21
N HIS A 210 -28.14 5.93 4.58
CA HIS A 210 -28.02 4.47 4.61
C HIS A 210 -27.56 3.92 5.96
N HIS A 211 -27.30 4.81 6.92
CA HIS A 211 -26.77 4.46 8.24
C HIS A 211 -25.44 3.70 8.21
N ASN A 212 -24.59 4.00 7.24
CA ASN A 212 -23.25 3.44 7.19
C ASN A 212 -22.32 4.13 8.20
N CYS A 213 -21.25 3.46 8.59
CA CYS A 213 -20.13 4.12 9.25
C CYS A 213 -19.37 4.97 8.22
N VAL A 214 -19.15 6.24 8.55
CA VAL A 214 -18.34 7.19 7.77
C VAL A 214 -17.06 7.46 8.55
N PHE A 215 -15.92 7.03 8.01
CA PHE A 215 -14.60 7.29 8.56
C PHE A 215 -13.98 8.47 7.81
N VAL A 216 -13.73 9.57 8.53
CA VAL A 216 -13.31 10.85 7.95
C VAL A 216 -11.81 11.02 8.05
N GLY A 217 -11.20 11.44 6.97
CA GLY A 217 -9.81 11.88 6.94
C GLY A 217 -9.73 13.39 6.68
N MET A 218 -8.86 14.07 7.42
CA MET A 218 -8.71 15.53 7.41
C MET A 218 -7.32 15.95 6.94
N ASP A 219 -7.20 17.17 6.43
CA ASP A 219 -5.90 17.78 6.20
C ASP A 219 -5.34 18.44 7.48
N GLU A 220 -4.15 19.06 7.39
CA GLU A 220 -3.47 19.75 8.48
C GLU A 220 -4.22 20.95 9.05
N HIS A 221 -5.27 21.41 8.39
CA HIS A 221 -6.13 22.50 8.81
C HIS A 221 -7.46 22.01 9.40
N GLY A 222 -7.64 20.69 9.56
CA GLY A 222 -8.88 20.08 10.05
C GLY A 222 -10.02 20.10 9.02
N VAL A 223 -9.70 20.32 7.74
CA VAL A 223 -10.69 20.28 6.65
C VAL A 223 -10.81 18.83 6.16
N SER A 224 -12.02 18.32 6.10
CA SER A 224 -12.30 16.97 5.61
C SER A 224 -11.95 16.86 4.12
N LYS A 225 -11.10 15.90 3.77
CA LYS A 225 -10.59 15.65 2.41
C LYS A 225 -10.82 14.21 1.94
N HIS A 226 -11.18 13.34 2.85
CA HIS A 226 -11.41 11.94 2.56
C HIS A 226 -12.54 11.39 3.42
N ALA A 227 -13.32 10.47 2.89
CA ALA A 227 -14.26 9.68 3.67
C ALA A 227 -14.34 8.24 3.14
N HIS A 228 -14.29 7.28 4.06
CA HIS A 228 -14.47 5.87 3.78
C HIS A 228 -15.79 5.39 4.38
N LEU A 229 -16.63 4.78 3.55
CA LEU A 229 -17.92 4.24 3.95
C LEU A 229 -17.82 2.75 4.21
N ARG A 230 -18.39 2.30 5.31
CA ARG A 230 -18.57 0.90 5.64
C ARG A 230 -20.02 0.61 5.96
N SER A 231 -20.62 -0.33 5.23
CA SER A 231 -21.98 -0.77 5.48
C SER A 231 -22.12 -1.35 6.89
N THR A 232 -23.13 -0.91 7.63
CA THR A 232 -23.53 -1.48 8.94
C THR A 232 -24.52 -2.64 8.79
N SER A 233 -25.03 -2.92 7.57
CA SER A 233 -25.98 -3.97 7.32
C SER A 233 -25.36 -5.34 7.50
N SER A 234 -26.01 -6.19 8.26
CA SER A 234 -25.71 -7.62 8.38
C SER A 234 -26.44 -8.47 7.33
N ARG A 235 -27.36 -7.87 6.57
CA ARG A 235 -28.13 -8.53 5.52
C ARG A 235 -27.89 -7.85 4.19
N GLY A 236 -27.72 -8.63 3.12
CA GLY A 236 -27.47 -8.13 1.78
C GLY A 236 -26.00 -7.91 1.48
N LYS A 237 -25.70 -7.08 0.45
CA LYS A 237 -24.33 -6.84 0.01
C LYS A 237 -23.61 -5.91 0.97
N VAL A 238 -22.65 -6.45 1.72
CA VAL A 238 -21.73 -5.65 2.53
C VAL A 238 -20.72 -4.97 1.59
N PHE A 239 -20.53 -3.67 1.74
CA PHE A 239 -19.57 -2.93 0.93
C PHE A 239 -18.67 -2.02 1.76
N ARG A 240 -17.53 -1.70 1.18
CA ARG A 240 -16.60 -0.65 1.61
C ARG A 240 -16.23 0.18 0.38
N ILE A 241 -16.26 1.51 0.47
CA ILE A 241 -15.98 2.40 -0.64
C ILE A 241 -15.51 3.76 -0.14
N ASN A 242 -14.58 4.38 -0.85
CA ASN A 242 -14.22 5.78 -0.62
C ASN A 242 -15.24 6.68 -1.33
N VAL A 243 -15.63 7.76 -0.65
CA VAL A 243 -16.51 8.78 -1.24
C VAL A 243 -15.83 9.40 -2.46
N GLU A 244 -16.59 9.65 -3.52
CA GLU A 244 -16.10 10.27 -4.75
C GLU A 244 -15.47 11.63 -4.45
N GLY A 245 -14.33 11.92 -5.06
CA GLY A 245 -13.56 13.14 -4.80
C GLY A 245 -12.64 13.07 -3.58
N SER A 246 -12.61 11.96 -2.83
CA SER A 246 -11.68 11.77 -1.70
C SER A 246 -10.22 11.81 -2.14
N GLU A 247 -9.40 12.55 -1.39
CA GLU A 247 -7.94 12.56 -1.54
C GLU A 247 -7.30 11.44 -0.71
N ALA A 248 -6.77 10.40 -1.34
CA ALA A 248 -6.24 9.22 -0.65
C ALA A 248 -5.16 9.52 0.39
N LYS A 249 -4.31 10.54 0.16
CA LYS A 249 -3.25 10.96 1.11
C LYS A 249 -3.79 11.41 2.48
N HIS A 250 -5.04 11.87 2.53
CA HIS A 250 -5.72 12.31 3.74
C HIS A 250 -6.69 11.25 4.26
N SER A 251 -6.40 9.96 4.09
CA SER A 251 -7.29 8.90 4.55
C SER A 251 -7.45 8.90 6.07
N PHE A 252 -8.37 8.09 6.58
CA PHE A 252 -8.72 8.04 7.99
C PHE A 252 -7.49 7.87 8.90
N HIS A 253 -7.29 8.80 9.83
CA HIS A 253 -6.14 8.82 10.73
C HIS A 253 -6.46 9.51 12.05
N LYS A 254 -5.60 9.30 13.04
CA LYS A 254 -5.56 10.00 14.32
C LYS A 254 -4.09 10.29 14.65
N ASP A 255 -3.79 11.55 14.92
CA ASP A 255 -2.44 11.94 15.33
C ASP A 255 -2.28 11.79 16.84
N GLY A 256 -1.14 11.29 17.25
CA GLY A 256 -0.70 11.16 18.63
C GLY A 256 0.43 12.12 18.97
N THR A 257 1.06 11.91 20.12
CA THR A 257 2.10 12.80 20.66
C THR A 257 3.50 12.18 20.65
N ASP A 258 3.60 10.87 20.50
CA ASP A 258 4.86 10.14 20.45
C ASP A 258 5.44 10.05 19.02
N CYS A 259 6.45 9.21 18.84
CA CYS A 259 7.15 9.04 17.57
C CYS A 259 6.66 7.86 16.73
N SER A 260 5.57 7.19 17.13
CA SER A 260 5.10 5.94 16.52
C SER A 260 3.93 6.17 15.58
N LEU A 261 3.96 5.56 14.40
CA LEU A 261 2.86 5.53 13.43
C LEU A 261 2.46 4.09 13.14
N TYR A 262 1.22 3.73 13.47
CA TYR A 262 0.63 2.43 13.16
C TYR A 262 -0.21 2.51 11.87
N VAL A 263 0.07 1.64 10.91
CA VAL A 263 -0.49 1.67 9.54
C VAL A 263 -1.37 0.45 9.30
N PHE A 264 -2.62 0.66 8.89
CA PHE A 264 -3.62 -0.39 8.64
C PHE A 264 -4.18 -0.32 7.23
N GLU A 265 -4.71 -1.45 6.72
CA GLU A 265 -5.43 -1.46 5.46
C GLU A 265 -6.80 -0.78 5.60
N ALA A 266 -7.54 -1.06 6.67
CA ALA A 266 -8.90 -0.55 6.86
C ALA A 266 -9.12 0.07 8.26
N PRO A 267 -10.07 1.02 8.39
CA PRO A 267 -10.41 1.66 9.67
C PRO A 267 -10.88 0.68 10.76
N ILE A 268 -11.54 -0.42 10.38
CA ILE A 268 -12.01 -1.44 11.33
C ILE A 268 -10.81 -2.10 12.02
N ASP A 269 -9.75 -2.39 11.28
CA ASP A 269 -8.55 -3.04 11.82
C ASP A 269 -7.78 -2.10 12.73
N LEU A 270 -7.70 -0.82 12.39
CA LEU A 270 -7.16 0.23 13.25
C LEU A 270 -7.88 0.27 14.61
N LEU A 271 -9.21 0.37 14.60
CA LEU A 271 -9.99 0.42 15.83
C LEU A 271 -9.92 -0.90 16.63
N SER A 272 -9.81 -2.03 15.94
CA SER A 272 -9.64 -3.35 16.54
C SER A 272 -8.29 -3.49 17.23
N HIS A 273 -7.22 -3.04 16.59
CA HIS A 273 -5.88 -3.02 17.16
C HIS A 273 -5.82 -2.17 18.43
N ILE A 274 -6.37 -0.95 18.39
CA ILE A 274 -6.47 -0.10 19.61
C ILE A 274 -7.22 -0.82 20.74
N THR A 275 -8.31 -1.51 20.41
CA THR A 275 -9.09 -2.29 21.39
C THR A 275 -8.31 -3.47 21.97
N LEU A 276 -7.47 -4.12 21.17
CA LEU A 276 -6.59 -5.23 21.60
C LEU A 276 -5.45 -4.75 22.50
N TYR A 277 -4.93 -3.54 22.24
CA TYR A 277 -3.77 -2.94 22.88
C TYR A 277 -4.06 -1.53 23.39
N PRO A 278 -4.90 -1.39 24.44
CA PRO A 278 -5.42 -0.09 24.86
C PRO A 278 -4.41 0.76 25.66
N THR A 279 -3.28 0.20 26.08
CA THR A 279 -2.32 0.93 26.88
C THR A 279 -1.59 2.00 26.05
N GLY A 280 -1.72 3.28 26.43
CA GLY A 280 -1.00 4.38 25.78
C GLY A 280 -1.51 4.75 24.37
N TRP A 281 -2.61 4.16 23.91
CA TRP A 281 -3.07 4.33 22.53
C TRP A 281 -3.34 5.79 22.12
N LEU A 282 -3.68 6.67 23.05
CA LEU A 282 -3.86 8.10 22.75
C LEU A 282 -2.56 8.84 22.44
N GLU A 283 -1.42 8.25 22.78
CA GLU A 283 -0.10 8.82 22.53
C GLU A 283 0.41 8.48 21.13
N HIS A 284 -0.02 7.37 20.55
CA HIS A 284 0.41 6.88 19.24
C HIS A 284 -0.37 7.53 18.09
N SER A 285 0.28 7.62 16.94
CA SER A 285 -0.38 8.02 15.68
C SER A 285 -0.84 6.79 14.90
N TYR A 286 -1.99 6.91 14.23
CA TYR A 286 -2.61 5.84 13.48
C TYR A 286 -3.08 6.32 12.12
N VAL A 287 -2.95 5.47 11.10
CA VAL A 287 -3.52 5.71 9.77
C VAL A 287 -4.07 4.43 9.17
N ALA A 288 -5.28 4.49 8.61
CA ALA A 288 -5.83 3.44 7.77
C ALA A 288 -5.79 3.89 6.31
N CYS A 289 -5.07 3.16 5.47
CA CYS A 289 -4.88 3.53 4.06
C CYS A 289 -6.17 3.44 3.22
N CYS A 290 -7.21 2.77 3.74
CA CYS A 290 -8.45 2.46 3.00
C CYS A 290 -8.16 1.76 1.67
N GLY A 291 -7.18 0.87 1.67
CA GLY A 291 -6.55 0.14 0.59
C GLY A 291 -5.06 -0.10 0.86
N THR A 292 -4.26 -0.28 -0.19
CA THR A 292 -2.83 -0.63 -0.09
C THR A 292 -1.89 0.52 -0.50
N SER A 293 -2.39 1.76 -0.62
CA SER A 293 -1.59 2.92 -1.03
C SER A 293 -0.70 3.43 0.10
N VAL A 294 0.58 3.69 -0.19
CA VAL A 294 1.53 4.30 0.76
C VAL A 294 1.30 5.82 0.97
N GLN A 295 0.50 6.47 0.12
CA GLN A 295 0.32 7.94 0.15
C GLN A 295 -0.13 8.49 1.52
N PRO A 296 -1.06 7.86 2.26
CA PRO A 296 -1.43 8.31 3.59
C PRO A 296 -0.26 8.28 4.59
N VAL A 297 0.58 7.26 4.51
CA VAL A 297 1.76 7.10 5.37
C VAL A 297 2.75 8.25 5.12
N LEU A 298 3.07 8.50 3.84
CA LEU A 298 3.97 9.58 3.44
C LEU A 298 3.46 10.95 3.88
N GLU A 299 2.16 11.16 3.82
CA GLU A 299 1.54 12.42 4.26
C GLU A 299 1.65 12.61 5.78
N ARG A 300 1.42 11.56 6.59
CA ARG A 300 1.61 11.63 8.05
C ARG A 300 3.06 11.94 8.41
N LEU A 301 4.02 11.25 7.79
CA LEU A 301 5.45 11.51 8.01
C LEU A 301 5.87 12.92 7.59
N ARG A 302 5.28 13.45 6.51
CA ARG A 302 5.49 14.82 6.05
C ARG A 302 4.98 15.85 7.07
N GLN A 303 3.78 15.62 7.62
CA GLN A 303 3.11 16.56 8.53
C GLN A 303 3.72 16.50 9.93
N ASN A 304 4.14 15.33 10.39
CA ASN A 304 4.74 15.16 11.70
C ASN A 304 6.18 14.60 11.61
N PRO A 305 7.19 15.46 11.53
CA PRO A 305 8.60 15.04 11.44
C PRO A 305 9.14 14.33 12.70
N LYS A 306 8.37 14.27 13.79
CA LYS A 306 8.75 13.49 14.99
C LYS A 306 8.55 12.00 14.81
N LEU A 307 7.69 11.59 13.87
CA LEU A 307 7.44 10.19 13.56
C LEU A 307 8.70 9.58 12.97
N ASN A 308 9.27 8.61 13.66
CA ASN A 308 10.47 7.90 13.22
C ASN A 308 10.38 6.38 13.37
N MET A 309 9.25 5.87 13.89
CA MET A 309 8.94 4.44 13.98
C MET A 309 7.61 4.17 13.28
N VAL A 310 7.61 3.34 12.25
CA VAL A 310 6.43 2.96 11.47
C VAL A 310 6.15 1.47 11.67
N TYR A 311 4.98 1.16 12.23
CA TYR A 311 4.49 -0.20 12.39
C TYR A 311 3.51 -0.53 11.26
N LEU A 312 3.89 -1.43 10.35
CA LEU A 312 3.02 -1.92 9.28
C LEU A 312 2.12 -3.03 9.82
N CYS A 313 0.86 -2.71 10.04
CA CYS A 313 -0.17 -3.58 10.63
C CYS A 313 -1.21 -4.00 9.58
N LEU A 314 -0.80 -4.24 8.32
CA LEU A 314 -1.70 -4.63 7.24
C LEU A 314 -2.21 -6.06 7.41
N ASP A 315 -3.19 -6.47 6.61
CA ASP A 315 -3.78 -7.81 6.65
C ASP A 315 -2.73 -8.92 6.46
N ASN A 316 -3.00 -10.10 7.02
CA ASN A 316 -2.12 -11.28 6.95
C ASN A 316 -2.54 -12.15 5.75
N ASP A 317 -2.58 -11.55 4.56
CA ASP A 317 -2.82 -12.23 3.29
C ASP A 317 -1.80 -11.77 2.23
N GLU A 318 -1.81 -12.39 1.04
CA GLU A 318 -0.85 -12.09 -0.02
C GLU A 318 -0.83 -10.61 -0.40
N ALA A 319 -2.00 -9.96 -0.47
CA ALA A 319 -2.09 -8.53 -0.80
C ALA A 319 -1.52 -7.64 0.28
N GLY A 320 -1.72 -7.98 1.56
CA GLY A 320 -1.13 -7.29 2.71
C GLY A 320 0.39 -7.45 2.78
N GLU A 321 0.92 -8.64 2.47
CA GLU A 321 2.38 -8.86 2.40
C GLU A 321 3.02 -8.05 1.25
N ASP A 322 2.46 -8.12 0.04
CA ASP A 322 2.94 -7.34 -1.12
C ASP A 322 2.92 -5.82 -0.82
N ALA A 323 1.87 -5.35 -0.13
CA ALA A 323 1.77 -3.96 0.28
C ALA A 323 2.82 -3.59 1.32
N CYS A 324 3.10 -4.47 2.31
CA CYS A 324 4.15 -4.25 3.30
C CYS A 324 5.53 -4.18 2.67
N GLU A 325 5.86 -5.10 1.75
CA GLU A 325 7.13 -5.07 1.01
C GLU A 325 7.27 -3.76 0.24
N SER A 326 6.24 -3.38 -0.53
CA SER A 326 6.23 -2.14 -1.30
C SER A 326 6.35 -0.88 -0.42
N MET A 327 5.66 -0.84 0.72
CA MET A 327 5.76 0.28 1.67
C MET A 327 7.14 0.34 2.31
N THR A 328 7.70 -0.80 2.72
CA THR A 328 9.04 -0.89 3.29
C THR A 328 10.10 -0.38 2.30
N GLU A 329 9.98 -0.75 1.02
CA GLU A 329 10.87 -0.23 -0.02
C GLU A 329 10.79 1.28 -0.17
N VAL A 330 9.58 1.85 -0.15
CA VAL A 330 9.38 3.30 -0.26
C VAL A 330 9.92 4.03 0.97
N LEU A 331 9.74 3.46 2.16
CA LEU A 331 10.16 4.06 3.42
C LEU A 331 11.67 3.87 3.71
N ALA A 332 12.32 2.92 3.06
CA ALA A 332 13.76 2.65 3.27
C ALA A 332 14.68 3.84 2.94
N ASP A 333 14.22 4.79 2.14
CA ASP A 333 14.97 6.00 1.81
C ASP A 333 14.65 7.18 2.76
N MET A 334 13.75 6.96 3.73
CA MET A 334 13.37 7.93 4.77
C MET A 334 14.11 7.63 6.08
N ASP A 335 14.23 8.63 6.94
CA ASP A 335 14.86 8.50 8.27
C ASP A 335 13.85 7.96 9.29
N VAL A 336 13.31 6.77 9.00
CA VAL A 336 12.33 6.08 9.84
C VAL A 336 12.67 4.59 9.93
N ASP A 337 12.45 4.02 11.11
CA ASP A 337 12.50 2.58 11.33
C ASP A 337 11.14 1.97 10.96
N VAL A 338 11.16 0.82 10.30
CA VAL A 338 9.95 0.13 9.86
C VAL A 338 9.91 -1.27 10.44
N GLU A 339 8.81 -1.61 11.12
CA GLU A 339 8.57 -2.93 11.70
C GLU A 339 7.21 -3.48 11.19
N ARG A 340 7.18 -4.77 10.87
CA ARG A 340 5.95 -5.46 10.49
C ARG A 340 5.31 -6.11 11.71
N LEU A 341 4.09 -5.67 12.07
CA LEU A 341 3.24 -6.33 13.05
C LEU A 341 2.15 -7.14 12.34
N ARG A 342 2.05 -8.42 12.67
CA ARG A 342 1.09 -9.34 12.04
C ARG A 342 -0.06 -9.70 12.96
N PRO A 343 -1.31 -9.65 12.50
CA PRO A 343 -2.41 -10.33 13.20
C PRO A 343 -2.17 -11.84 13.17
N GLN A 344 -2.73 -12.56 14.14
CA GLN A 344 -2.69 -14.03 14.19
C GLN A 344 -3.67 -14.65 13.18
N GLY A 345 -4.83 -14.04 13.02
CA GLY A 345 -5.82 -14.38 12.01
C GLY A 345 -5.55 -13.68 10.67
N LYS A 346 -6.60 -13.48 9.89
CA LYS A 346 -6.52 -12.77 8.62
C LYS A 346 -6.28 -11.27 8.83
N ASP A 347 -7.00 -10.68 9.75
CA ASP A 347 -6.97 -9.25 10.07
C ASP A 347 -7.10 -9.01 11.58
N TRP A 348 -6.91 -7.77 12.03
CA TRP A 348 -6.97 -7.40 13.46
C TRP A 348 -8.38 -7.52 14.06
N ASN A 349 -9.42 -7.42 13.22
CA ASN A 349 -10.77 -7.64 13.70
C ASN A 349 -11.08 -9.12 13.95
N ASP A 350 -10.52 -10.00 13.14
CA ASP A 350 -10.59 -11.46 13.38
C ASP A 350 -9.95 -11.83 14.72
N ASP A 351 -8.75 -11.29 15.01
CA ASP A 351 -8.06 -11.49 16.30
C ASP A 351 -8.89 -10.97 17.48
N LEU A 352 -9.46 -9.78 17.34
CA LEU A 352 -10.30 -9.19 18.38
C LEU A 352 -11.57 -10.04 18.64
N CYS A 353 -12.23 -10.48 17.57
CA CYS A 353 -13.41 -11.32 17.67
C CYS A 353 -13.10 -12.68 18.29
N ALA A 354 -11.98 -13.31 17.92
CA ALA A 354 -11.52 -14.57 18.51
C ALA A 354 -11.24 -14.41 20.01
N LYS A 355 -10.54 -13.34 20.42
CA LYS A 355 -10.23 -13.07 21.82
C LYS A 355 -11.48 -12.81 22.68
N ARG A 356 -12.48 -12.12 22.14
CA ARG A 356 -13.73 -11.79 22.85
C ARG A 356 -14.85 -12.82 22.67
N GLY A 357 -14.73 -13.74 21.71
CA GLY A 357 -15.67 -14.85 21.49
C GLY A 357 -15.36 -16.12 22.30
N GLY A 358 -14.16 -16.24 22.85
CA GLY A 358 -13.74 -17.40 23.66
C GLY A 358 -14.15 -17.39 25.13
N HIS A 359 -15.03 -16.47 25.56
CA HIS A 359 -15.54 -16.34 26.92
C HIS A 359 -17.06 -16.46 26.91
N GLY A 360 -17.58 -17.55 26.36
CA GLY A 360 -18.98 -17.96 26.38
C GLY A 360 -19.12 -19.42 26.80
#